data_8160cdad9b4d94db91f72d015bf36c91
#
_entry.id   8160cdad9b4d94db91f72d015bf36c91
#
_cell.length_a   1.000
_cell.length_b   1.000
_cell.length_c   1.000
_cell.angle_alpha   90.00
_cell.angle_beta   90.00
_cell.angle_gamma   90.00
#
_symmetry.space_group_name_H-M   'P 1'
#
loop_
_entity.id
_entity.type
_entity.pdbx_description
1 polymer ?
#
loop_
_entity_poly.entity_id
_entity_poly.type
_entity_poly.pdbx_seq_one_letter_code
_entity_poly.pdbx_strand_id
1 'polypeptide(L)'
;ASQGLAGEVPVSGQDGDTAALNRVALGTQTVSVWKDARDLGKAAAEIAVKMAEGTAMSAIEGAVMFDGGPKGVAMNAVFLKPVPITRDNLNLVIDAGWVSKDVVCQGVAAGTVDVCD
;
A
#
# COMPACT_ATOMS: atom_id res chain seq x y z
N ALA A 1 -5.64 -19.70 9.17
CA ALA A 1 -5.21 -21.02 8.68
C ALA A 1 -5.38 -22.10 9.75
N SER A 2 -4.78 -21.95 10.95
CA SER A 2 -4.81 -23.00 12.01
C SER A 2 -6.22 -23.36 12.52
N GLN A 3 -7.19 -22.46 12.38
CA GLN A 3 -8.60 -22.65 12.76
C GLN A 3 -9.49 -23.09 11.58
N GLY A 4 -8.95 -23.36 10.41
CA GLY A 4 -9.72 -23.70 9.21
C GLY A 4 -10.51 -22.54 8.60
N LEU A 5 -10.28 -21.30 9.04
CA LEU A 5 -11.05 -20.12 8.62
C LEU A 5 -10.41 -19.31 7.50
N ALA A 6 -9.31 -19.82 6.93
CA ALA A 6 -8.61 -19.14 5.83
C ALA A 6 -9.50 -19.12 4.57
N GLY A 7 -9.77 -17.93 4.05
CA GLY A 7 -10.70 -17.71 2.94
C GLY A 7 -12.17 -17.56 3.35
N GLU A 8 -12.57 -18.01 4.54
CA GLU A 8 -13.95 -17.92 5.04
C GLU A 8 -14.20 -16.59 5.78
N VAL A 9 -13.19 -16.13 6.53
CA VAL A 9 -13.26 -14.86 7.26
C VAL A 9 -12.44 -13.81 6.53
N PRO A 10 -13.02 -12.65 6.17
CA PRO A 10 -12.28 -11.55 5.56
C PRO A 10 -11.14 -11.08 6.46
N VAL A 11 -9.93 -11.00 5.89
CA VAL A 11 -8.72 -10.54 6.59
C VAL A 11 -8.12 -9.38 5.80
N SER A 12 -7.93 -8.25 6.46
CA SER A 12 -7.18 -7.12 5.92
C SER A 12 -5.73 -7.12 6.41
N GLY A 13 -4.86 -6.53 5.62
CA GLY A 13 -3.46 -6.27 5.95
C GLY A 13 -3.03 -4.93 5.37
N GLN A 14 -1.77 -4.56 5.61
CA GLN A 14 -1.23 -3.28 5.22
C GLN A 14 0.18 -3.43 4.64
N ASP A 15 0.65 -2.39 3.94
CA ASP A 15 1.97 -2.17 3.39
C ASP A 15 2.35 -2.98 2.13
N GLY A 16 1.53 -3.92 1.69
CA GLY A 16 1.85 -4.73 0.50
C GLY A 16 3.06 -5.65 0.72
N ASP A 17 3.18 -6.21 1.92
CA ASP A 17 4.21 -7.20 2.23
C ASP A 17 4.13 -8.39 1.27
N THR A 18 5.27 -8.89 0.84
CA THR A 18 5.38 -9.94 -0.17
C THR A 18 4.57 -11.20 0.20
N ALA A 19 4.65 -11.64 1.45
CA ALA A 19 3.89 -12.80 1.92
C ALA A 19 2.39 -12.49 2.02
N ALA A 20 2.02 -11.24 2.32
CA ALA A 20 0.62 -10.80 2.30
C ALA A 20 0.05 -10.81 0.88
N LEU A 21 0.80 -10.33 -0.11
CA LEU A 21 0.38 -10.32 -1.52
C LEU A 21 0.19 -11.75 -2.06
N ASN A 22 1.06 -12.67 -1.70
CA ASN A 22 0.87 -14.10 -2.02
C ASN A 22 -0.39 -14.68 -1.34
N ARG A 23 -0.65 -14.34 -0.06
CA ARG A 23 -1.90 -14.76 0.61
C ARG A 23 -3.15 -14.16 -0.04
N VAL A 24 -3.06 -12.93 -0.56
CA VAL A 24 -4.14 -12.32 -1.36
C VAL A 24 -4.35 -13.14 -2.65
N ALA A 25 -3.29 -13.47 -3.37
CA ALA A 25 -3.37 -14.30 -4.57
C ALA A 25 -3.97 -15.69 -4.28
N LEU A 26 -3.56 -16.33 -3.20
CA LEU A 26 -4.11 -17.62 -2.73
C LEU A 26 -5.56 -17.52 -2.22
N GLY A 27 -6.10 -16.32 -1.98
CA GLY A 27 -7.46 -16.12 -1.44
C GLY A 27 -7.58 -16.33 0.07
N THR A 28 -6.47 -16.46 0.78
CA THR A 28 -6.44 -16.63 2.25
C THR A 28 -6.37 -15.31 3.01
N GLN A 29 -6.17 -14.21 2.30
CA GLN A 29 -6.27 -12.82 2.76
C GLN A 29 -7.08 -12.02 1.75
N THR A 30 -7.99 -11.16 2.22
CA THR A 30 -8.92 -10.43 1.35
C THR A 30 -8.26 -9.24 0.67
N VAL A 31 -7.46 -8.48 1.42
CA VAL A 31 -6.83 -7.24 0.95
C VAL A 31 -5.53 -6.96 1.68
N SER A 32 -4.57 -6.37 0.97
CA SER A 32 -3.42 -5.69 1.57
C SER A 32 -3.41 -4.23 1.09
N VAL A 33 -3.51 -3.28 2.01
CA VAL A 33 -3.48 -1.84 1.66
C VAL A 33 -2.04 -1.43 1.43
N TRP A 34 -1.67 -1.33 0.15
CA TRP A 34 -0.32 -0.98 -0.26
C TRP A 34 -0.05 0.51 -0.14
N LYS A 35 1.07 0.83 0.46
CA LYS A 35 1.66 2.16 0.49
C LYS A 35 3.08 2.04 -0.05
N ASP A 36 3.34 2.60 -1.23
CA ASP A 36 4.67 2.53 -1.82
C ASP A 36 5.65 3.40 -1.00
N ALA A 37 6.58 2.73 -0.31
CA ALA A 37 7.58 3.41 0.50
C ALA A 37 8.53 4.29 -0.35
N ARG A 38 8.68 4.00 -1.65
CA ARG A 38 9.47 4.81 -2.59
C ARG A 38 8.80 6.16 -2.82
N ASP A 39 7.46 6.17 -2.99
CA ASP A 39 6.69 7.40 -3.14
C ASP A 39 6.69 8.22 -1.85
N LEU A 40 6.59 7.56 -0.70
CA LEU A 40 6.72 8.22 0.60
C LEU A 40 8.09 8.90 0.75
N GLY A 41 9.17 8.17 0.43
CA GLY A 41 10.53 8.71 0.49
C GLY A 41 10.75 9.87 -0.48
N LYS A 42 10.24 9.75 -1.71
CA LYS A 42 10.31 10.80 -2.73
C LYS A 42 9.57 12.06 -2.27
N ALA A 43 8.32 11.93 -1.84
CA ALA A 43 7.53 13.06 -1.36
C ALA A 43 8.19 13.75 -0.15
N ALA A 44 8.71 12.97 0.80
CA ALA A 44 9.41 13.54 1.95
C ALA A 44 10.66 14.32 1.54
N ALA A 45 11.46 13.81 0.60
CA ALA A 45 12.65 14.49 0.09
C ALA A 45 12.29 15.79 -0.66
N GLU A 46 11.29 15.75 -1.54
CA GLU A 46 10.81 16.92 -2.29
C GLU A 46 10.30 18.02 -1.35
N ILE A 47 9.55 17.65 -0.32
CA ILE A 47 9.06 18.59 0.70
C ILE A 47 10.24 19.20 1.47
N ALA A 48 11.20 18.38 1.89
CA ALA A 48 12.38 18.84 2.64
C ALA A 48 13.21 19.86 1.83
N VAL A 49 13.41 19.63 0.53
CA VAL A 49 14.10 20.56 -0.37
C VAL A 49 13.35 21.89 -0.44
N LYS A 50 12.05 21.88 -0.73
CA LYS A 50 11.22 23.09 -0.79
C LYS A 50 11.26 23.90 0.51
N MET A 51 11.20 23.22 1.64
CA MET A 51 11.32 23.87 2.97
C MET A 51 12.70 24.48 3.18
N ALA A 52 13.76 23.81 2.75
CA ALA A 52 15.12 24.35 2.81
C ALA A 52 15.31 25.59 1.92
N GLU A 53 14.56 25.67 0.82
CA GLU A 53 14.48 26.86 -0.07
C GLU A 53 13.58 27.98 0.46
N GLY A 54 13.00 27.81 1.67
CA GLY A 54 12.17 28.81 2.32
C GLY A 54 10.68 28.72 2.03
N THR A 55 10.21 27.66 1.32
CA THR A 55 8.79 27.47 1.08
C THR A 55 8.09 27.09 2.39
N ALA A 56 7.05 27.84 2.76
CA ALA A 56 6.23 27.49 3.93
C ALA A 56 5.49 26.17 3.71
N MET A 57 5.36 25.34 4.75
CA MET A 57 4.67 24.04 4.64
C MET A 57 3.24 24.18 4.14
N SER A 58 2.53 25.25 4.48
CA SER A 58 1.17 25.57 3.99
C SER A 58 1.10 25.88 2.49
N ALA A 59 2.24 26.20 1.87
CA ALA A 59 2.34 26.47 0.43
C ALA A 59 2.82 25.27 -0.39
N ILE A 60 3.12 24.14 0.27
CA ILE A 60 3.45 22.88 -0.40
C ILE A 60 2.19 22.35 -1.08
N GLU A 61 2.31 21.93 -2.34
CA GLU A 61 1.20 21.33 -3.08
C GLU A 61 0.68 20.07 -2.35
N GLY A 62 -0.64 19.99 -2.21
CA GLY A 62 -1.30 18.89 -1.49
C GLY A 62 -1.25 19.00 0.04
N ALA A 63 -0.64 20.07 0.60
CA ALA A 63 -0.67 20.29 2.02
C ALA A 63 -2.09 20.66 2.49
N VAL A 64 -2.54 19.98 3.54
CA VAL A 64 -3.82 20.25 4.21
C VAL A 64 -3.59 20.43 5.70
N MET A 65 -4.45 21.21 6.36
CA MET A 65 -4.45 21.30 7.81
C MET A 65 -5.02 20.01 8.39
N PHE A 66 -4.28 19.40 9.31
CA PHE A 66 -4.66 18.17 10.00
C PHE A 66 -4.51 18.33 11.52
N ASP A 67 -5.58 18.05 12.25
CA ASP A 67 -5.66 18.11 13.72
C ASP A 67 -6.14 16.80 14.36
N GLY A 68 -6.33 15.76 13.54
CA GLY A 68 -6.81 14.44 13.97
C GLY A 68 -5.83 13.60 14.78
N GLY A 69 -4.68 14.15 15.17
CA GLY A 69 -3.74 13.47 16.05
C GLY A 69 -4.23 13.42 17.51
N PRO A 70 -3.68 12.51 18.34
CA PRO A 70 -4.16 12.27 19.71
C PRO A 70 -4.06 13.49 20.65
N LYS A 71 -3.27 14.49 20.28
CA LYS A 71 -3.12 15.75 21.05
C LYS A 71 -3.91 16.92 20.47
N GLY A 72 -4.65 16.73 19.35
CA GLY A 72 -5.40 17.79 18.68
C GLY A 72 -4.53 18.98 18.19
N VAL A 73 -3.23 18.76 17.97
CA VAL A 73 -2.33 19.80 17.48
C VAL A 73 -2.52 19.93 15.97
N ALA A 74 -2.93 21.12 15.52
CA ALA A 74 -3.06 21.41 14.12
C ALA A 74 -1.67 21.53 13.45
N MET A 75 -1.49 20.81 12.33
CA MET A 75 -0.26 20.85 11.54
C MET A 75 -0.57 20.70 10.06
N ASN A 76 0.31 21.20 9.19
CA ASN A 76 0.22 20.91 7.77
C ASN A 76 0.71 19.48 7.51
N ALA A 77 -0.05 18.72 6.72
CA ALA A 77 0.27 17.36 6.35
C ALA A 77 0.02 17.15 4.84
N VAL A 78 0.82 16.32 4.22
CA VAL A 78 0.59 15.81 2.86
C VAL A 78 0.26 14.32 2.97
N PHE A 79 -0.94 13.95 2.51
CA PHE A 79 -1.38 12.56 2.53
C PHE A 79 -1.21 11.93 1.15
N LEU A 80 -0.44 10.86 1.06
CA LEU A 80 -0.39 10.02 -0.12
C LEU A 80 -1.52 9.01 -0.07
N LYS A 81 -2.10 8.73 -1.25
CA LYS A 81 -3.25 7.83 -1.36
C LYS A 81 -2.78 6.37 -1.31
N PRO A 82 -3.19 5.57 -0.31
CA PRO A 82 -2.92 4.14 -0.30
C PRO A 82 -3.78 3.41 -1.34
N VAL A 83 -3.30 2.25 -1.81
CA VAL A 83 -3.98 1.43 -2.81
C VAL A 83 -4.37 0.09 -2.19
N PRO A 84 -5.68 -0.23 -2.07
CA PRO A 84 -6.10 -1.56 -1.63
C PRO A 84 -5.81 -2.58 -2.73
N ILE A 85 -4.96 -3.56 -2.43
CA ILE A 85 -4.62 -4.65 -3.34
C ILE A 85 -5.46 -5.86 -2.99
N THR A 86 -6.24 -6.30 -3.95
CA THR A 86 -7.06 -7.51 -3.94
C THR A 86 -6.61 -8.47 -5.04
N ARG A 87 -7.26 -9.61 -5.20
CA ARG A 87 -6.96 -10.55 -6.29
C ARG A 87 -7.11 -9.93 -7.68
N ASP A 88 -8.04 -8.98 -7.83
CA ASP A 88 -8.40 -8.40 -9.13
C ASP A 88 -7.39 -7.35 -9.63
N ASN A 89 -6.49 -6.87 -8.77
CA ASN A 89 -5.55 -5.81 -9.13
C ASN A 89 -4.11 -6.06 -8.65
N LEU A 90 -3.73 -7.31 -8.46
CA LEU A 90 -2.34 -7.71 -8.10
C LEU A 90 -1.30 -7.26 -9.15
N ASN A 91 -1.73 -7.06 -10.41
CA ASN A 91 -0.87 -6.50 -11.45
C ASN A 91 -0.27 -5.15 -11.05
N LEU A 92 -0.99 -4.31 -10.28
CA LEU A 92 -0.51 -2.99 -9.89
C LEU A 92 0.83 -3.03 -9.13
N VAL A 93 0.99 -3.98 -8.22
CA VAL A 93 2.22 -4.12 -7.43
C VAL A 93 3.33 -4.83 -8.22
N ILE A 94 2.96 -5.69 -9.18
CA ILE A 94 3.90 -6.38 -10.07
C ILE A 94 4.45 -5.39 -11.10
N ASP A 95 3.58 -4.65 -11.80
CA ASP A 95 3.94 -3.66 -12.80
C ASP A 95 4.76 -2.50 -12.22
N ALA A 96 4.48 -2.13 -10.98
CA ALA A 96 5.28 -1.17 -10.22
C ALA A 96 6.67 -1.69 -9.82
N GLY A 97 6.99 -2.96 -10.07
CA GLY A 97 8.24 -3.59 -9.64
C GLY A 97 8.39 -3.66 -8.12
N TRP A 98 7.29 -3.66 -7.39
CA TRP A 98 7.29 -3.82 -5.94
C TRP A 98 7.57 -5.26 -5.52
N VAL A 99 7.01 -6.22 -6.26
CA VAL A 99 7.16 -7.67 -6.05
C VAL A 99 7.18 -8.38 -7.40
N SER A 100 7.86 -9.51 -7.50
CA SER A 100 7.85 -10.31 -8.73
C SER A 100 6.59 -11.17 -8.86
N LYS A 101 6.13 -11.40 -10.10
CA LYS A 101 5.01 -12.31 -10.42
C LYS A 101 5.23 -13.69 -9.79
N ASP A 102 6.42 -14.28 -9.93
CA ASP A 102 6.74 -15.62 -9.45
C ASP A 102 6.48 -15.77 -7.94
N VAL A 103 6.83 -14.74 -7.16
CA VAL A 103 6.65 -14.76 -5.71
C VAL A 103 5.17 -14.58 -5.34
N VAL A 104 4.47 -13.65 -5.98
CA VAL A 104 3.03 -13.44 -5.75
C VAL A 104 2.23 -14.68 -6.10
N CYS A 105 2.55 -15.32 -7.22
CA CYS A 105 1.81 -16.44 -7.78
C CYS A 105 2.23 -17.82 -7.25
N GLN A 106 3.16 -17.87 -6.31
CA GLN A 106 3.62 -19.14 -5.73
C GLN A 106 2.46 -19.93 -5.11
N GLY A 107 2.21 -21.14 -5.63
CA GLY A 107 1.15 -22.04 -5.16
C GLY A 107 -0.26 -21.65 -5.58
N VAL A 108 -0.43 -20.63 -6.43
CA VAL A 108 -1.72 -20.24 -7.01
C VAL A 108 -2.10 -21.25 -8.09
N ALA A 109 -3.35 -21.77 -8.05
CA ALA A 109 -3.84 -22.68 -9.06
C ALA A 109 -4.13 -21.93 -10.38
N ALA A 110 -3.80 -22.54 -11.51
CA ALA A 110 -4.07 -21.98 -12.83
C ALA A 110 -5.56 -21.65 -13.01
N GLY A 111 -5.85 -20.54 -13.69
CA GLY A 111 -7.21 -20.05 -13.95
C GLY A 111 -7.90 -19.40 -12.75
N THR A 112 -7.19 -19.14 -11.63
CA THR A 112 -7.82 -18.56 -10.43
C THR A 112 -7.47 -17.08 -10.23
N VAL A 113 -6.39 -16.61 -10.84
CA VAL A 113 -5.92 -15.20 -10.75
C VAL A 113 -5.28 -14.83 -12.08
N ASP A 114 -5.90 -13.94 -12.83
CA ASP A 114 -5.50 -13.59 -14.21
C ASP A 114 -4.02 -13.23 -14.34
N VAL A 115 -3.45 -12.48 -13.40
CA VAL A 115 -2.04 -12.10 -13.45
C VAL A 115 -1.09 -13.27 -13.23
N CYS A 116 -1.57 -14.41 -12.74
CA CYS A 116 -0.78 -15.60 -12.47
C CYS A 116 -0.78 -16.62 -13.61
N ASP A 117 -1.62 -16.44 -14.62
CA ASP A 117 -1.75 -17.26 -15.83
C ASP A 117 -0.81 -16.82 -17.01
#